data_649b840c4c64cec6408f99e9d9fbc6b6
#
_entry.id   649b840c4c64cec6408f99e9d9fbc6b6
#
_cell.length_a   1.000
_cell.length_b   1.000
_cell.length_c   1.000
_cell.angle_alpha   90.00
_cell.angle_beta   90.00
_cell.angle_gamma   90.00
#
_symmetry.space_group_name_H-M   'P 1'
#
loop_
_entity.id
_entity.type
_entity.pdbx_description
1 polymer ?
#
loop_
_entity_poly.entity_id
_entity_poly.type
_entity_poly.pdbx_seq_one_letter_code
_entity_poly.pdbx_strand_id
1 'polypeptide(L)'
;MSITENYSRIGRFTSSGVWQLMTNGRAAGTPGKPFETYCRQKAREKRLFRSITNDSSSKPTSWGKYMEKRAFSKLDIDYSLTSDVTTEHPTIENFAGSTDGLKFDDGRTVFDIKCPFTLTSFCDLIECTTDEMLLKEFPEYFYQLIANAMIHNTKWCELIVYVPYMSELSDIRLGCKYDDDYNSIKWIEFSENYELPYIHPRSEYKDLNILRFEAKQEYKDALTER
;
A
#
# COMPACT_ATOMS: atom_id res chain seq x y z
N MET A 1 17.64 4.08 -18.41
CA MET A 1 16.94 3.18 -17.49
C MET A 1 16.01 2.32 -18.31
N SER A 2 16.21 1.00 -18.32
CA SER A 2 15.30 0.04 -18.94
C SER A 2 14.02 0.02 -18.10
N ILE A 3 12.92 0.49 -18.65
CA ILE A 3 11.59 0.26 -18.08
C ILE A 3 11.35 -1.24 -18.29
N THR A 4 11.68 -2.04 -17.30
CA THR A 4 11.21 -3.42 -17.23
C THR A 4 9.71 -3.33 -16.97
N GLU A 5 8.91 -3.39 -18.03
CA GLU A 5 7.47 -3.54 -17.90
C GLU A 5 7.22 -4.77 -17.02
N ASN A 6 6.56 -4.58 -15.91
CA ASN A 6 6.21 -5.69 -15.02
C ASN A 6 5.06 -6.49 -15.65
N TYR A 7 5.40 -7.38 -16.58
CA TYR A 7 4.45 -8.20 -17.34
C TYR A 7 3.48 -8.99 -16.45
N SER A 8 3.87 -9.28 -15.21
CA SER A 8 3.00 -10.00 -14.26
C SER A 8 1.80 -9.17 -13.78
N ARG A 9 1.77 -7.85 -14.03
CA ARG A 9 0.66 -6.94 -13.66
C ARG A 9 -0.23 -6.55 -14.84
N ILE A 10 0.24 -6.76 -16.08
CA ILE A 10 -0.46 -6.31 -17.27
C ILE A 10 -1.76 -7.06 -17.45
N GLY A 11 -2.88 -6.34 -17.54
CA GLY A 11 -4.22 -6.90 -17.73
C GLY A 11 -4.75 -7.71 -16.54
N ARG A 12 -4.09 -7.66 -15.38
CA ARG A 12 -4.55 -8.32 -14.16
C ARG A 12 -5.11 -7.33 -13.16
N PHE A 13 -6.07 -7.78 -12.40
CA PHE A 13 -6.53 -7.07 -11.21
C PHE A 13 -5.44 -7.15 -10.14
N THR A 14 -5.03 -6.00 -9.60
CA THR A 14 -3.94 -5.95 -8.64
C THR A 14 -4.46 -5.65 -7.24
N SER A 15 -3.80 -6.14 -6.20
CA SER A 15 -4.19 -5.92 -4.81
C SER A 15 -4.45 -4.44 -4.49
N SER A 16 -3.62 -3.53 -4.99
CA SER A 16 -3.82 -2.08 -4.80
C SER A 16 -4.99 -1.47 -5.58
N GLY A 17 -5.55 -2.19 -6.55
CA GLY A 17 -6.64 -1.70 -7.40
C GLY A 17 -7.99 -2.37 -7.15
N VAL A 18 -8.03 -3.54 -6.48
CA VAL A 18 -9.25 -4.36 -6.34
C VAL A 18 -10.38 -3.66 -5.57
N TRP A 19 -10.08 -2.71 -4.71
CA TRP A 19 -11.10 -1.91 -4.04
C TRP A 19 -12.09 -1.25 -5.01
N GLN A 20 -11.65 -0.94 -6.24
CA GLN A 20 -12.51 -0.36 -7.27
C GLN A 20 -13.62 -1.35 -7.69
N LEU A 21 -13.36 -2.65 -7.63
CA LEU A 21 -14.36 -3.69 -7.89
C LEU A 21 -15.45 -3.72 -6.82
N MET A 22 -15.14 -3.24 -5.61
CA MET A 22 -16.08 -3.22 -4.48
C MET A 22 -17.00 -2.00 -4.49
N THR A 23 -16.83 -1.08 -5.45
CA THR A 23 -17.66 0.12 -5.55
C THR A 23 -19.03 -0.20 -6.14
N ASN A 24 -20.09 0.31 -5.48
CA ASN A 24 -21.47 0.14 -5.91
C ASN A 24 -21.97 1.37 -6.65
N GLY A 25 -22.87 1.15 -7.60
CA GLY A 25 -23.61 2.21 -8.28
C GLY A 25 -24.76 2.74 -7.43
N ARG A 26 -25.48 3.73 -7.98
CA ARG A 26 -26.63 4.33 -7.27
C ARG A 26 -27.81 3.36 -7.11
N ALA A 27 -28.03 2.49 -8.06
CA ALA A 27 -29.06 1.47 -7.96
C ALA A 27 -28.51 0.23 -7.25
N ALA A 28 -29.33 -0.37 -6.39
CA ALA A 28 -28.93 -1.57 -5.64
C ALA A 28 -28.48 -2.69 -6.59
N GLY A 29 -27.37 -3.35 -6.28
CA GLY A 29 -26.80 -4.43 -7.08
C GLY A 29 -26.10 -4.02 -8.37
N THR A 30 -26.00 -2.71 -8.68
CA THR A 30 -25.28 -2.24 -9.87
C THR A 30 -23.83 -1.90 -9.55
N PRO A 31 -22.87 -2.22 -10.45
CA PRO A 31 -21.48 -1.80 -10.30
C PRO A 31 -21.32 -0.27 -10.30
N GLY A 32 -20.35 0.23 -9.55
CA GLY A 32 -20.00 1.64 -9.55
C GLY A 32 -19.14 2.01 -10.79
N LYS A 33 -19.07 3.30 -11.08
CA LYS A 33 -18.22 3.81 -12.16
C LYS A 33 -16.73 3.41 -12.03
N PRO A 34 -16.11 3.41 -10.83
CA PRO A 34 -14.74 2.89 -10.65
C PRO A 34 -14.59 1.43 -11.07
N PHE A 35 -15.56 0.56 -10.73
CA PHE A 35 -15.60 -0.84 -11.19
C PHE A 35 -15.51 -0.94 -12.70
N GLU A 36 -16.44 -0.28 -13.40
CA GLU A 36 -16.49 -0.35 -14.88
C GLU A 36 -15.20 0.21 -15.51
N THR A 37 -14.67 1.29 -14.95
CA THR A 37 -13.44 1.93 -15.45
C THR A 37 -12.25 1.00 -15.30
N TYR A 38 -12.12 0.37 -14.13
CA TYR A 38 -11.00 -0.54 -13.83
C TYR A 38 -11.05 -1.82 -14.69
N CYS A 39 -12.23 -2.44 -14.82
CA CYS A 39 -12.41 -3.59 -15.71
C CYS A 39 -12.06 -3.25 -17.17
N ARG A 40 -12.52 -2.09 -17.66
CA ARG A 40 -12.21 -1.62 -19.02
C ARG A 40 -10.71 -1.37 -19.22
N GLN A 41 -10.06 -0.80 -18.21
CA GLN A 41 -8.61 -0.58 -18.21
C GLN A 41 -7.88 -1.91 -18.35
N LYS A 42 -8.16 -2.88 -17.48
CA LYS A 42 -7.50 -4.20 -17.49
C LYS A 42 -7.74 -4.97 -18.78
N ALA A 43 -8.95 -4.91 -19.34
CA ALA A 43 -9.25 -5.50 -20.66
C ALA A 43 -8.43 -4.85 -21.79
N ARG A 44 -8.20 -3.54 -21.73
CA ARG A 44 -7.37 -2.84 -22.73
C ARG A 44 -5.90 -3.19 -22.57
N GLU A 45 -5.35 -3.20 -21.34
CA GLU A 45 -3.98 -3.61 -21.05
C GLU A 45 -3.70 -5.02 -21.57
N LYS A 46 -4.63 -5.97 -21.36
CA LYS A 46 -4.52 -7.34 -21.86
C LYS A 46 -4.44 -7.40 -23.39
N ARG A 47 -5.20 -6.55 -24.10
CA ARG A 47 -5.17 -6.48 -25.56
C ARG A 47 -3.93 -5.80 -26.13
N LEU A 48 -3.38 -4.83 -25.39
CA LEU A 48 -2.21 -4.06 -25.79
C LEU A 48 -0.88 -4.70 -25.36
N PHE A 49 -0.94 -5.70 -24.48
CA PHE A 49 0.23 -6.30 -23.83
C PHE A 49 1.15 -5.27 -23.16
N ARG A 50 0.57 -4.18 -22.66
CA ARG A 50 1.29 -3.13 -21.91
C ARG A 50 0.38 -2.37 -20.95
N SER A 51 0.97 -1.74 -19.92
CA SER A 51 0.24 -0.81 -19.07
C SER A 51 -0.21 0.42 -19.86
N ILE A 52 -1.41 0.89 -19.55
CA ILE A 52 -1.95 2.16 -20.09
C ILE A 52 -1.94 3.29 -19.06
N THR A 53 -1.50 3.00 -17.83
CA THR A 53 -1.29 4.00 -16.80
C THR A 53 0.15 4.48 -16.85
N ASN A 54 0.34 5.79 -16.83
CA ASN A 54 1.66 6.38 -16.64
C ASN A 54 1.93 6.43 -15.14
N ASP A 55 2.99 5.79 -14.70
CA ASP A 55 3.52 5.98 -13.36
C ASP A 55 4.10 7.38 -13.25
N SER A 56 3.27 8.35 -12.85
CA SER A 56 3.75 9.68 -12.52
C SER A 56 4.30 9.67 -11.10
N SER A 57 5.60 9.84 -10.98
CA SER A 57 6.22 10.10 -9.67
C SER A 57 5.75 11.47 -9.15
N SER A 58 5.07 11.47 -8.00
CA SER A 58 4.71 12.68 -7.26
C SER A 58 5.52 12.76 -5.97
N LYS A 59 5.62 13.95 -5.34
CA LYS A 59 6.27 14.09 -4.04
C LYS A 59 5.71 13.10 -2.99
N PRO A 60 4.37 12.95 -2.82
CA PRO A 60 3.82 11.94 -1.92
C PRO A 60 4.24 10.50 -2.25
N THR A 61 4.23 10.12 -3.52
CA THR A 61 4.60 8.77 -3.95
C THR A 61 6.09 8.50 -3.70
N SER A 62 6.96 9.44 -4.05
CA SER A 62 8.41 9.28 -3.82
C SER A 62 8.78 9.32 -2.34
N TRP A 63 8.09 10.14 -1.53
CA TRP A 63 8.20 10.12 -0.08
C TRP A 63 7.83 8.75 0.50
N GLY A 64 6.65 8.22 0.14
CA GLY A 64 6.18 6.92 0.61
C GLY A 64 7.22 5.84 0.39
N LYS A 65 7.64 5.65 -0.87
CA LYS A 65 8.67 4.65 -1.24
C LYS A 65 9.98 4.81 -0.48
N TYR A 66 10.45 6.03 -0.32
CA TYR A 66 11.71 6.30 0.39
C TYR A 66 11.59 5.97 1.88
N MET A 67 10.45 6.31 2.50
CA MET A 67 10.23 6.11 3.93
C MET A 67 9.85 4.69 4.31
N GLU A 68 9.36 3.85 3.39
CA GLU A 68 9.03 2.45 3.64
C GLU A 68 10.22 1.66 4.19
N LYS A 69 11.42 1.84 3.60
CA LYS A 69 12.66 1.19 4.08
C LYS A 69 12.98 1.58 5.53
N ARG A 70 12.73 2.84 5.88
CA ARG A 70 12.97 3.35 7.23
C ARG A 70 11.93 2.83 8.22
N ALA A 71 10.65 2.82 7.84
CA ALA A 71 9.59 2.21 8.62
C ALA A 71 9.90 0.74 8.91
N PHE A 72 10.28 -0.02 7.88
CA PHE A 72 10.66 -1.43 8.01
C PHE A 72 11.82 -1.63 9.00
N SER A 73 12.83 -0.77 8.98
CA SER A 73 13.97 -0.87 9.90
C SER A 73 13.62 -0.71 11.39
N LYS A 74 12.41 -0.25 11.69
CA LYS A 74 11.88 -0.11 13.06
C LYS A 74 11.05 -1.31 13.51
N LEU A 75 10.79 -2.25 12.62
CA LEU A 75 10.03 -3.48 12.93
C LEU A 75 10.92 -4.55 13.55
N ASP A 76 10.29 -5.52 14.21
CA ASP A 76 10.97 -6.63 14.85
C ASP A 76 11.54 -7.64 13.81
N ILE A 77 12.36 -8.56 14.29
CA ILE A 77 13.09 -9.53 13.45
C ILE A 77 12.19 -10.55 12.74
N ASP A 78 10.96 -10.74 13.18
CA ASP A 78 9.97 -11.64 12.59
C ASP A 78 9.31 -11.07 11.32
N TYR A 79 9.53 -9.79 11.00
CA TYR A 79 9.12 -9.18 9.74
C TYR A 79 10.14 -9.41 8.64
N SER A 80 9.67 -9.74 7.45
CA SER A 80 10.50 -9.94 6.26
C SER A 80 9.89 -9.22 5.07
N LEU A 81 10.68 -8.39 4.40
CA LEU A 81 10.28 -7.79 3.13
C LEU A 81 10.14 -8.89 2.07
N THR A 82 9.12 -8.77 1.25
CA THR A 82 9.05 -9.53 0.01
C THR A 82 9.82 -8.78 -1.08
N SER A 83 10.27 -9.53 -2.10
CA SER A 83 10.80 -8.90 -3.31
C SER A 83 9.69 -8.10 -4.01
N ASP A 84 10.03 -7.05 -4.77
CA ASP A 84 9.10 -6.24 -5.59
C ASP A 84 8.37 -7.06 -6.69
N VAL A 85 8.45 -8.38 -6.62
CA VAL A 85 7.83 -9.29 -7.57
C VAL A 85 6.34 -9.42 -7.29
N THR A 86 5.56 -9.14 -8.29
CA THR A 86 4.12 -9.37 -8.25
C THR A 86 3.82 -10.88 -8.23
N THR A 87 3.13 -11.35 -7.20
CA THR A 87 2.72 -12.75 -7.03
C THR A 87 1.33 -12.94 -7.61
N GLU A 88 1.15 -13.97 -8.44
CA GLU A 88 -0.16 -14.36 -8.97
C GLU A 88 -0.96 -15.13 -7.93
N HIS A 89 -2.29 -14.95 -7.93
CA HIS A 89 -3.15 -15.75 -7.07
C HIS A 89 -3.13 -17.22 -7.54
N PRO A 90 -3.00 -18.19 -6.63
CA PRO A 90 -2.78 -19.58 -7.02
C PRO A 90 -3.94 -20.23 -7.79
N THR A 91 -5.17 -19.72 -7.66
CA THR A 91 -6.36 -20.32 -8.28
C THR A 91 -7.28 -19.33 -8.99
N ILE A 92 -7.18 -18.02 -8.71
CA ILE A 92 -8.00 -16.99 -9.37
C ILE A 92 -7.20 -16.41 -10.52
N GLU A 93 -7.64 -16.64 -11.74
CA GLU A 93 -7.02 -16.12 -12.94
C GLU A 93 -7.07 -14.57 -13.00
N ASN A 94 -6.07 -13.99 -13.61
CA ASN A 94 -5.94 -12.54 -13.79
C ASN A 94 -5.98 -11.73 -12.49
N PHE A 95 -5.63 -12.34 -11.37
CA PHE A 95 -5.50 -11.69 -10.08
C PHE A 95 -4.07 -11.82 -9.56
N ALA A 96 -3.47 -10.72 -9.15
CA ALA A 96 -2.09 -10.68 -8.68
C ALA A 96 -1.88 -9.53 -7.68
N GLY A 97 -0.83 -9.60 -6.87
CA GLY A 97 -0.51 -8.56 -5.92
C GLY A 97 0.95 -8.53 -5.53
N SER A 98 1.36 -7.41 -4.99
CA SER A 98 2.63 -7.26 -4.27
C SER A 98 2.29 -6.80 -2.86
N THR A 99 2.79 -7.51 -1.87
CA THR A 99 2.75 -7.08 -0.47
C THR A 99 4.12 -6.53 -0.12
N ASP A 100 4.20 -5.61 0.82
CA ASP A 100 5.50 -5.10 1.28
C ASP A 100 6.26 -6.20 2.02
N GLY A 101 5.53 -7.08 2.73
CA GLY A 101 6.18 -8.23 3.34
C GLY A 101 5.26 -9.19 4.07
N LEU A 102 5.92 -10.14 4.73
CA LEU A 102 5.31 -11.17 5.55
C LEU A 102 5.93 -11.15 6.94
N LYS A 103 5.09 -11.33 7.95
CA LYS A 103 5.51 -11.59 9.31
C LYS A 103 5.35 -13.07 9.62
N PHE A 104 6.40 -13.68 10.13
CA PHE A 104 6.44 -15.10 10.46
C PHE A 104 6.02 -15.31 11.91
N ASP A 105 4.73 -15.19 12.14
CA ASP A 105 4.07 -15.46 13.41
C ASP A 105 3.09 -16.65 13.30
N ASP A 106 2.36 -16.95 14.39
CA ASP A 106 1.47 -18.11 14.52
C ASP A 106 0.31 -18.20 13.51
N GLY A 107 0.26 -17.43 12.50
CA GLY A 107 -0.83 -17.48 11.51
C GLY A 107 -0.44 -16.91 10.18
N ARG A 108 0.84 -16.63 10.02
CA ARG A 108 1.36 -15.82 8.92
C ARG A 108 0.54 -14.53 8.74
N THR A 109 1.20 -13.43 8.70
CA THR A 109 0.59 -12.12 8.53
C THR A 109 1.15 -11.46 7.28
N VAL A 110 0.29 -10.93 6.41
CA VAL A 110 0.73 -9.97 5.40
C VAL A 110 0.74 -8.60 6.01
N PHE A 111 1.69 -7.77 5.62
CA PHE A 111 1.68 -6.37 6.02
C PHE A 111 1.88 -5.43 4.82
N ASP A 112 1.43 -4.21 5.01
CA ASP A 112 1.56 -3.13 4.05
C ASP A 112 1.92 -1.85 4.82
N ILE A 113 2.99 -1.17 4.37
CA ILE A 113 3.53 0.02 5.02
C ILE A 113 2.98 1.26 4.33
N LYS A 114 2.47 2.19 5.11
CA LYS A 114 2.03 3.50 4.62
C LYS A 114 2.80 4.61 5.33
N CYS A 115 3.45 5.45 4.53
CA CYS A 115 4.17 6.63 5.00
C CYS A 115 3.49 7.89 4.45
N PRO A 116 2.41 8.36 5.08
CA PRO A 116 1.63 9.50 4.60
C PRO A 116 2.46 10.76 4.44
N PHE A 117 2.22 11.51 3.37
CA PHE A 117 2.88 12.79 3.11
C PHE A 117 2.20 13.97 3.82
N THR A 118 1.02 13.76 4.41
CA THR A 118 0.32 14.78 5.20
C THR A 118 0.03 14.26 6.60
N LEU A 119 0.11 15.15 7.60
CA LEU A 119 -0.23 14.80 8.97
C LEU A 119 -1.71 14.51 9.15
N THR A 120 -2.59 15.14 8.35
CA THR A 120 -4.02 14.81 8.33
C THR A 120 -4.22 13.34 7.96
N SER A 121 -3.67 12.89 6.82
CA SER A 121 -3.79 11.48 6.42
C SER A 121 -3.13 10.52 7.42
N PHE A 122 -2.07 10.95 8.10
CA PHE A 122 -1.48 10.17 9.18
C PHE A 122 -2.47 9.99 10.34
N CYS A 123 -3.02 11.10 10.85
CA CYS A 123 -3.98 11.05 11.96
C CYS A 123 -5.22 10.22 11.59
N ASP A 124 -5.82 10.47 10.42
CA ASP A 124 -7.00 9.73 9.95
C ASP A 124 -6.74 8.22 9.89
N LEU A 125 -5.53 7.79 9.47
CA LEU A 125 -5.17 6.37 9.40
C LEU A 125 -4.97 5.74 10.78
N ILE A 126 -4.25 6.40 11.69
CA ILE A 126 -3.97 5.82 13.01
C ILE A 126 -5.18 5.87 13.95
N GLU A 127 -6.17 6.71 13.67
CA GLU A 127 -7.46 6.73 14.39
C GLU A 127 -8.37 5.56 13.97
N CYS A 128 -8.10 4.89 12.84
CA CYS A 128 -8.73 3.62 12.51
C CYS A 128 -8.19 2.52 13.43
N THR A 129 -8.98 2.12 14.43
CA THR A 129 -8.60 1.12 15.44
C THR A 129 -9.21 -0.27 15.19
N THR A 130 -10.10 -0.40 14.19
CA THR A 130 -10.74 -1.67 13.80
C THR A 130 -10.74 -1.86 12.29
N ASP A 131 -10.92 -3.11 11.85
CA ASP A 131 -11.05 -3.47 10.44
C ASP A 131 -12.27 -2.80 9.79
N GLU A 132 -13.39 -2.66 10.52
CA GLU A 132 -14.58 -1.98 10.01
C GLU A 132 -14.35 -0.48 9.78
N MET A 133 -13.59 0.18 10.67
CA MET A 133 -13.22 1.59 10.49
C MET A 133 -12.31 1.75 9.26
N LEU A 134 -11.31 0.88 9.11
CA LEU A 134 -10.41 0.91 7.96
C LEU A 134 -11.18 0.66 6.66
N LEU A 135 -12.10 -0.32 6.65
CA LEU A 135 -12.94 -0.60 5.47
C LEU A 135 -13.79 0.61 5.08
N LYS A 136 -14.32 1.32 6.06
CA LYS A 136 -15.21 2.47 5.83
C LYS A 136 -14.46 3.70 5.31
N GLU A 137 -13.34 4.04 5.94
CA GLU A 137 -12.62 5.30 5.68
C GLU A 137 -11.53 5.14 4.61
N PHE A 138 -10.89 3.95 4.53
CA PHE A 138 -9.80 3.66 3.59
C PHE A 138 -9.99 2.28 2.92
N PRO A 139 -11.06 2.08 2.13
CA PRO A 139 -11.35 0.81 1.48
C PRO A 139 -10.20 0.33 0.57
N GLU A 140 -9.42 1.26 0.00
CA GLU A 140 -8.26 0.92 -0.83
C GLU A 140 -7.19 0.16 -0.05
N TYR A 141 -6.87 0.55 1.17
CA TYR A 141 -5.87 -0.13 2.00
C TYR A 141 -6.43 -1.42 2.60
N PHE A 142 -7.69 -1.38 3.02
CA PHE A 142 -8.38 -2.57 3.52
C PHE A 142 -8.38 -3.69 2.47
N TYR A 143 -8.89 -3.43 1.26
CA TYR A 143 -8.97 -4.45 0.22
C TYR A 143 -7.60 -4.82 -0.36
N GLN A 144 -6.61 -3.94 -0.33
CA GLN A 144 -5.24 -4.29 -0.66
C GLN A 144 -4.70 -5.38 0.27
N LEU A 145 -4.90 -5.23 1.58
CA LEU A 145 -4.48 -6.21 2.57
C LEU A 145 -5.25 -7.53 2.45
N ILE A 146 -6.58 -7.50 2.29
CA ILE A 146 -7.38 -8.72 2.07
C ILE A 146 -6.94 -9.46 0.81
N ALA A 147 -6.72 -8.75 -0.29
CA ALA A 147 -6.24 -9.32 -1.55
C ALA A 147 -4.87 -9.99 -1.38
N ASN A 148 -3.93 -9.33 -0.71
CA ASN A 148 -2.63 -9.90 -0.41
C ASN A 148 -2.73 -11.11 0.53
N ALA A 149 -3.64 -11.07 1.51
CA ALA A 149 -3.90 -12.21 2.38
C ALA A 149 -4.46 -13.44 1.62
N MET A 150 -5.28 -13.22 0.58
CA MET A 150 -5.75 -14.29 -0.31
C MET A 150 -4.60 -14.88 -1.12
N ILE A 151 -3.75 -14.05 -1.71
CA ILE A 151 -2.61 -14.46 -2.55
C ILE A 151 -1.61 -15.29 -1.73
N HIS A 152 -1.30 -14.86 -0.53
CA HIS A 152 -0.30 -15.49 0.34
C HIS A 152 -0.87 -16.53 1.32
N ASN A 153 -2.18 -16.74 1.28
CA ASN A 153 -2.91 -17.64 2.19
C ASN A 153 -2.57 -17.37 3.67
N THR A 154 -2.75 -16.11 4.08
CA THR A 154 -2.49 -15.68 5.45
C THR A 154 -3.79 -15.48 6.23
N LYS A 155 -3.69 -15.61 7.55
CA LYS A 155 -4.82 -15.39 8.46
C LYS A 155 -4.94 -13.92 8.87
N TRP A 156 -3.82 -13.23 9.02
CA TRP A 156 -3.75 -11.89 9.59
C TRP A 156 -3.27 -10.86 8.57
N CYS A 157 -3.75 -9.64 8.75
CA CYS A 157 -3.32 -8.44 8.03
C CYS A 157 -2.78 -7.42 9.03
N GLU A 158 -1.72 -6.71 8.68
CA GLU A 158 -1.23 -5.56 9.42
C GLU A 158 -1.07 -4.35 8.50
N LEU A 159 -1.72 -3.24 8.85
CA LEU A 159 -1.45 -1.93 8.29
C LEU A 159 -0.45 -1.23 9.19
N ILE A 160 0.72 -0.93 8.65
CA ILE A 160 1.81 -0.25 9.37
C ILE A 160 1.85 1.19 8.89
N VAL A 161 1.65 2.14 9.79
CA VAL A 161 1.63 3.57 9.47
C VAL A 161 2.80 4.25 10.16
N TYR A 162 3.62 4.96 9.37
CA TYR A 162 4.82 5.61 9.87
C TYR A 162 4.95 7.06 9.41
N VAL A 163 5.28 7.94 10.35
CA VAL A 163 5.76 9.31 10.12
C VAL A 163 6.91 9.59 11.08
N PRO A 164 8.07 10.10 10.62
CA PRO A 164 9.25 10.27 11.47
C PRO A 164 9.05 11.33 12.55
N TYR A 165 9.83 11.26 13.63
CA TYR A 165 9.99 12.39 14.52
C TYR A 165 10.82 13.51 13.87
N MET A 166 10.60 14.74 14.29
CA MET A 166 11.37 15.90 13.82
C MET A 166 12.89 15.71 13.94
N SER A 167 13.34 15.01 14.98
CA SER A 167 14.75 14.70 15.20
C SER A 167 15.39 13.81 14.14
N GLU A 168 14.59 13.07 13.37
CA GLU A 168 15.07 12.16 12.32
C GLU A 168 15.24 12.86 10.96
N LEU A 169 14.71 14.09 10.79
CA LEU A 169 14.69 14.77 9.50
C LEU A 169 16.09 15.06 8.94
N SER A 170 17.09 15.33 9.79
CA SER A 170 18.47 15.53 9.36
C SER A 170 19.06 14.26 8.73
N ASP A 171 18.84 13.12 9.36
CA ASP A 171 19.32 11.83 8.86
C ASP A 171 18.57 11.39 7.60
N ILE A 172 17.27 11.70 7.51
CA ILE A 172 16.44 11.46 6.32
C ILE A 172 17.00 12.24 5.14
N ARG A 173 17.30 13.53 5.30
CA ARG A 173 17.90 14.35 4.23
C ARG A 173 19.28 13.84 3.82
N LEU A 174 20.10 13.49 4.78
CA LEU A 174 21.43 12.95 4.50
C LEU A 174 21.33 11.63 3.75
N GLY A 175 20.43 10.74 4.16
CA GLY A 175 20.21 9.42 3.56
C GLY A 175 19.76 9.48 2.11
N CYS A 176 19.04 10.53 1.69
CA CYS A 176 18.61 10.70 0.29
C CYS A 176 19.76 10.64 -0.70
N LYS A 177 20.95 11.16 -0.34
CA LYS A 177 22.14 11.20 -1.22
C LYS A 177 22.66 9.81 -1.62
N TYR A 178 22.35 8.83 -0.82
CA TYR A 178 22.87 7.46 -0.96
C TYR A 178 21.80 6.47 -1.43
N ASP A 179 20.57 6.96 -1.72
CA ASP A 179 19.50 6.11 -2.23
C ASP A 179 19.60 5.95 -3.75
N ASP A 180 19.34 4.74 -4.23
CA ASP A 180 19.40 4.38 -5.65
C ASP A 180 18.43 5.23 -6.50
N ASP A 181 17.32 5.69 -5.92
CA ASP A 181 16.31 6.53 -6.58
C ASP A 181 16.47 8.03 -6.25
N TYR A 182 17.70 8.48 -5.99
CA TYR A 182 18.01 9.87 -5.62
C TYR A 182 17.32 10.91 -6.51
N ASN A 183 17.25 10.66 -7.82
CA ASN A 183 16.64 11.62 -8.74
C ASN A 183 15.17 11.91 -8.45
N SER A 184 14.43 10.94 -7.92
CA SER A 184 13.01 11.08 -7.56
C SER A 184 12.81 11.72 -6.20
N ILE A 185 13.81 11.62 -5.30
CA ILE A 185 13.72 12.05 -3.89
C ILE A 185 14.63 13.22 -3.54
N LYS A 186 15.50 13.69 -4.45
CA LYS A 186 16.44 14.80 -4.18
C LYS A 186 15.78 16.07 -3.63
N TRP A 187 14.49 16.27 -3.88
CA TRP A 187 13.73 17.38 -3.36
C TRP A 187 13.64 17.33 -1.82
N ILE A 188 13.71 16.14 -1.21
CA ILE A 188 13.68 15.95 0.27
C ILE A 188 14.94 16.57 0.89
N GLU A 189 16.10 16.43 0.23
CA GLU A 189 17.38 17.01 0.70
C GLU A 189 17.29 18.52 0.89
N PHE A 190 16.59 19.20 -0.04
CA PHE A 190 16.49 20.66 -0.07
C PHE A 190 15.21 21.21 0.57
N SER A 191 14.33 20.32 1.10
CA SER A 191 13.10 20.76 1.75
C SER A 191 13.36 21.31 3.15
N GLU A 192 12.64 22.36 3.50
CA GLU A 192 12.57 22.86 4.87
C GLU A 192 11.77 21.90 5.77
N ASN A 193 11.95 22.03 7.09
CA ASN A 193 11.26 21.14 8.02
C ASN A 193 9.74 21.14 7.85
N TYR A 194 9.14 22.32 7.67
CA TYR A 194 7.69 22.48 7.53
C TYR A 194 7.11 21.90 6.23
N GLU A 195 7.95 21.55 5.26
CA GLU A 195 7.54 20.94 3.99
C GLU A 195 7.48 19.41 4.07
N LEU A 196 8.04 18.82 5.12
CA LEU A 196 8.09 17.38 5.34
C LEU A 196 7.15 16.99 6.49
N PRO A 197 6.46 15.86 6.40
CA PRO A 197 5.68 15.38 7.52
C PRO A 197 6.60 14.90 8.65
N TYR A 198 6.35 15.36 9.85
CA TYR A 198 7.03 14.87 11.06
C TYR A 198 6.14 15.02 12.29
N ILE A 199 6.42 14.22 13.31
CA ILE A 199 5.80 14.29 14.61
C ILE A 199 6.74 15.03 15.57
N HIS A 200 6.18 15.96 16.34
CA HIS A 200 6.93 16.63 17.37
C HIS A 200 7.22 15.66 18.53
N PRO A 201 8.41 15.69 19.18
CA PRO A 201 8.75 14.76 20.27
C PRO A 201 7.81 14.80 21.49
N ARG A 202 7.01 15.86 21.63
CA ARG A 202 5.98 15.99 22.68
C ARG A 202 4.60 15.53 22.22
N SER A 203 4.49 14.96 21.04
CA SER A 203 3.21 14.43 20.53
C SER A 203 2.76 13.25 21.38
N GLU A 204 1.45 13.11 21.54
CA GLU A 204 0.83 11.91 22.10
C GLU A 204 0.82 10.75 21.08
N TYR A 205 0.96 11.05 19.79
CA TYR A 205 1.05 10.05 18.74
C TYR A 205 2.46 9.47 18.64
N LYS A 206 2.51 8.15 18.38
CA LYS A 206 3.78 7.45 18.10
C LYS A 206 4.12 7.59 16.61
N ASP A 207 5.40 7.51 16.30
CA ASP A 207 5.90 7.54 14.93
C ASP A 207 5.48 6.31 14.11
N LEU A 208 5.45 5.13 14.77
CA LEU A 208 5.06 3.85 14.18
C LEU A 208 3.80 3.32 14.87
N ASN A 209 2.78 3.01 14.07
CA ASN A 209 1.50 2.48 14.52
C ASN A 209 1.13 1.26 13.68
N ILE A 210 0.56 0.23 14.31
CA ILE A 210 0.21 -1.02 13.65
C ILE A 210 -1.26 -1.34 13.96
N LEU A 211 -2.08 -1.42 12.93
CA LEU A 211 -3.43 -1.97 13.00
C LEU A 211 -3.39 -3.41 12.51
N ARG A 212 -3.66 -4.37 13.41
CA ARG A 212 -3.75 -5.80 13.10
C ARG A 212 -5.19 -6.25 13.12
N PHE A 213 -5.60 -7.01 12.09
CA PHE A 213 -6.93 -7.58 12.01
C PHE A 213 -6.93 -8.92 11.25
N GLU A 214 -7.98 -9.71 11.45
CA GLU A 214 -8.14 -11.00 10.78
C GLU A 214 -8.65 -10.82 9.34
N ALA A 215 -8.02 -11.49 8.39
CA ALA A 215 -8.52 -11.60 7.02
C ALA A 215 -9.72 -12.59 6.99
N LYS A 216 -10.86 -12.15 7.53
CA LYS A 216 -12.08 -12.95 7.68
C LYS A 216 -12.54 -13.54 6.35
N GLN A 217 -13.11 -14.75 6.38
CA GLN A 217 -13.54 -15.42 5.15
C GLN A 217 -14.62 -14.61 4.41
N GLU A 218 -15.52 -13.96 5.13
CA GLU A 218 -16.54 -13.09 4.53
C GLU A 218 -15.97 -11.97 3.64
N TYR A 219 -14.83 -11.39 4.00
CA TYR A 219 -14.15 -10.37 3.19
C TYR A 219 -13.52 -10.97 1.93
N LYS A 220 -12.95 -12.17 2.04
CA LYS A 220 -12.36 -12.90 0.91
C LYS A 220 -13.45 -13.34 -0.07
N ASP A 221 -14.56 -13.84 0.43
CA ASP A 221 -15.72 -14.25 -0.37
C ASP A 221 -16.32 -13.05 -1.11
N ALA A 222 -16.55 -11.95 -0.40
CA ALA A 222 -17.04 -10.70 -1.01
C ALA A 222 -16.14 -10.18 -2.14
N LEU A 223 -14.82 -10.31 -2.01
CA LEU A 223 -13.88 -9.92 -3.07
C LEU A 223 -13.87 -10.92 -4.23
N THR A 224 -14.10 -12.21 -3.96
CA THR A 224 -14.13 -13.28 -4.98
C THR A 224 -15.39 -13.24 -5.83
N GLU A 225 -16.51 -12.79 -5.28
CA GLU A 225 -17.80 -12.66 -5.96
C GLU A 225 -17.86 -11.49 -6.97
N ARG A 226 -16.87 -10.60 -6.95
CA ARG A 226 -16.78 -9.40 -7.81
C ARG A 226 -15.89 -9.65 -9.02
#